data_6285b0682f6f3980085797a3c7cc9d2e
#
_entry.id   6285b0682f6f3980085797a3c7cc9d2e
#
_cell.length_a   1.000
_cell.length_b   1.000
_cell.length_c   1.000
_cell.angle_alpha   90.00
_cell.angle_beta   90.00
_cell.angle_gamma   90.00
#
_symmetry.space_group_name_H-M   'P 1'
#
loop_
_entity.id
_entity.type
_entity.pdbx_description
1 polymer ?
#
loop_
_entity_poly.entity_id
_entity_poly.type
_entity_poly.pdbx_seq_one_letter_code
_entity_poly.pdbx_strand_id
1 'polypeptide(L)'
;MEGDGAEGVVFPLSADGRRSTSALGKAVVADALRQVDPAGALDAEQEPDWRSGYLIHFRRLVEAGLGSKAAALSVASDGLGSLHARMRVRWPAGAETGLDAMPSAPALASFAMVSVPGAGQRETELSLPYRGGLLRGAALARQLETWVSGGVIEPSCAESVREVAAHPEWLRLPGQTLIALGAGAEVGPLEALLRWGARVAAVDLPSPPVWERVLRMARQGAGELLVPVNREVPAALDPGIGDEAIARCAGLNLVREVPDVADWLAGLEGPLVLGNYVYADGGANVAVCAAADALTMRLQAARGDVALAFLATPTDVFAVPADAVAHSVRAYAARSRTAKLAGQPLRAVSRGRLLRRAYAPGADPGINDTLVPQQGPNYALAKRLHRWRATVAREAGTTVSLNVAPPTRTRSVTKNRTLAAAYAGAHWFGAEVFEPATTRTLMAALLVHDLQAAKPAHAHPWQDEAYAAAHGGLWRIAYAPRSALGLAALLGYPAARR
;
A
#
# COMPACT_ATOMS: atom_id res chain seq x y z
N MET A 1 -16.45 10.22 -15.69
CA MET A 1 -16.64 11.69 -15.69
C MET A 1 -17.25 12.01 -14.34
N GLU A 2 -16.42 12.34 -13.35
CA GLU A 2 -16.88 12.91 -12.10
C GLU A 2 -17.29 14.34 -12.40
N GLY A 3 -18.53 14.70 -12.02
CA GLY A 3 -19.11 15.98 -12.36
C GLY A 3 -18.31 17.14 -11.77
N ASP A 4 -18.36 18.27 -12.47
CA ASP A 4 -17.70 19.55 -12.18
C ASP A 4 -18.13 20.19 -10.83
N GLY A 5 -18.89 19.47 -10.00
CA GLY A 5 -19.46 19.85 -8.71
C GLY A 5 -18.91 19.13 -7.48
N ALA A 6 -17.89 18.27 -7.61
CA ALA A 6 -17.38 17.53 -6.46
C ALA A 6 -16.65 18.46 -5.48
N GLU A 7 -17.06 18.43 -4.21
CA GLU A 7 -16.42 19.11 -3.07
C GLU A 7 -15.24 18.30 -2.52
N GLY A 8 -14.34 18.96 -1.81
CA GLY A 8 -13.17 18.37 -1.18
C GLY A 8 -11.92 18.39 -2.07
N VAL A 9 -11.02 17.45 -1.90
CA VAL A 9 -9.76 17.38 -2.63
C VAL A 9 -10.01 17.04 -4.10
N VAL A 10 -9.63 17.95 -5.00
CA VAL A 10 -9.89 17.88 -6.44
C VAL A 10 -8.61 18.15 -7.25
N PHE A 11 -8.60 17.65 -8.49
CA PHE A 11 -7.53 17.94 -9.44
C PHE A 11 -7.56 19.42 -9.87
N PRO A 12 -6.40 20.01 -10.24
CA PRO A 12 -6.37 21.36 -10.74
C PRO A 12 -7.15 21.49 -12.06
N LEU A 13 -7.72 22.68 -12.30
CA LEU A 13 -8.28 23.03 -13.58
C LEU A 13 -7.14 23.32 -14.58
N SER A 14 -7.20 22.73 -15.76
CA SER A 14 -6.38 23.08 -16.89
C SER A 14 -6.92 24.34 -17.59
N ALA A 15 -6.16 24.91 -18.52
CA ALA A 15 -6.54 26.13 -19.23
C ALA A 15 -7.87 25.99 -20.02
N ASP A 16 -8.25 24.78 -20.39
CA ASP A 16 -9.53 24.45 -21.05
C ASP A 16 -10.69 24.22 -20.05
N GLY A 17 -10.49 24.49 -18.77
CA GLY A 17 -11.50 24.32 -17.71
C GLY A 17 -11.75 22.88 -17.29
N ARG A 18 -10.94 21.91 -17.71
CA ARG A 18 -11.08 20.51 -17.36
C ARG A 18 -10.12 20.09 -16.24
N ARG A 19 -10.53 19.10 -15.45
CA ARG A 19 -9.66 18.47 -14.45
C ARG A 19 -9.04 17.21 -15.05
N SER A 20 -7.70 17.23 -15.21
CA SER A 20 -6.97 16.16 -15.89
C SER A 20 -6.02 15.42 -14.94
N THR A 21 -6.31 14.13 -14.70
CA THR A 21 -5.43 13.24 -13.94
C THR A 21 -4.11 12.99 -14.66
N SER A 22 -4.12 12.95 -16.00
CA SER A 22 -2.90 12.77 -16.81
C SER A 22 -2.01 13.98 -16.75
N ALA A 23 -2.57 15.20 -16.82
CA ALA A 23 -1.77 16.43 -16.70
C ALA A 23 -1.10 16.53 -15.33
N LEU A 24 -1.85 16.22 -14.24
CA LEU A 24 -1.27 16.16 -12.91
C LEU A 24 -0.16 15.11 -12.82
N GLY A 25 -0.42 13.89 -13.29
CA GLY A 25 0.54 12.79 -13.21
C GLY A 25 1.85 13.09 -13.92
N LYS A 26 1.79 13.66 -15.13
CA LYS A 26 2.97 14.14 -15.88
C LYS A 26 3.75 15.18 -15.08
N ALA A 27 3.06 16.22 -14.60
CA ALA A 27 3.69 17.32 -13.88
C ALA A 27 4.37 16.85 -12.58
N VAL A 28 3.69 16.01 -11.78
CA VAL A 28 4.26 15.49 -10.54
C VAL A 28 5.49 14.62 -10.79
N VAL A 29 5.45 13.76 -11.81
CA VAL A 29 6.61 12.91 -12.17
C VAL A 29 7.74 13.74 -12.74
N ALA A 30 7.46 14.74 -13.58
CA ALA A 30 8.46 15.64 -14.13
C ALA A 30 9.13 16.47 -13.02
N ASP A 31 8.35 17.05 -12.11
CA ASP A 31 8.91 17.83 -11.00
C ASP A 31 9.76 16.96 -10.07
N ALA A 32 9.34 15.72 -9.77
CA ALA A 32 10.12 14.77 -9.00
C ALA A 32 11.48 14.42 -9.64
N LEU A 33 11.58 14.43 -10.97
CA LEU A 33 12.82 14.16 -11.70
C LEU A 33 13.69 15.40 -11.91
N ARG A 34 13.12 16.59 -11.86
CA ARG A 34 13.72 17.82 -12.38
C ARG A 34 15.12 18.11 -11.85
N GLN A 35 15.37 17.87 -10.57
CA GLN A 35 16.67 18.13 -9.96
C GLN A 35 17.70 17.02 -10.22
N VAL A 36 17.26 15.78 -10.37
CA VAL A 36 18.14 14.60 -10.44
C VAL A 36 18.29 14.06 -11.85
N ASP A 37 17.32 14.26 -12.72
CA ASP A 37 17.27 13.82 -14.11
C ASP A 37 16.47 14.79 -14.99
N PRO A 38 17.03 15.97 -15.33
CA PRO A 38 16.33 16.98 -16.12
C PRO A 38 15.82 16.48 -17.48
N ALA A 39 16.56 15.56 -18.12
CA ALA A 39 16.13 14.96 -19.39
C ALA A 39 14.89 14.07 -19.18
N GLY A 40 14.86 13.29 -18.11
CA GLY A 40 13.71 12.49 -17.74
C GLY A 40 12.49 13.32 -17.36
N ALA A 41 12.71 14.47 -16.74
CA ALA A 41 11.64 15.41 -16.45
C ALA A 41 10.98 15.93 -17.75
N LEU A 42 11.78 16.35 -18.70
CA LEU A 42 11.29 16.82 -20.01
C LEU A 42 10.55 15.71 -20.77
N ASP A 43 11.10 14.49 -20.79
CA ASP A 43 10.44 13.34 -21.41
C ASP A 43 9.06 13.06 -20.78
N ALA A 44 8.95 13.15 -19.45
CA ALA A 44 7.68 12.94 -18.74
C ALA A 44 6.65 14.04 -19.06
N GLU A 45 7.06 15.30 -19.17
CA GLU A 45 6.19 16.41 -19.57
C GLU A 45 5.64 16.22 -20.97
N GLN A 46 6.49 15.77 -21.89
CA GLN A 46 6.18 15.64 -23.32
C GLN A 46 5.56 14.28 -23.69
N GLU A 47 5.41 13.34 -22.74
CA GLU A 47 4.86 12.02 -23.04
C GLU A 47 3.47 12.10 -23.70
N PRO A 48 3.33 11.72 -24.96
CA PRO A 48 2.07 11.90 -25.70
C PRO A 48 0.98 10.94 -25.24
N ASP A 49 1.34 9.71 -24.86
CA ASP A 49 0.42 8.68 -24.40
C ASP A 49 0.72 8.30 -22.94
N TRP A 50 0.35 9.18 -22.01
CA TRP A 50 0.57 8.95 -20.59
C TRP A 50 -0.01 7.63 -20.07
N ARG A 51 -1.11 7.16 -20.67
CA ARG A 51 -1.76 5.92 -20.22
C ARG A 51 -0.89 4.68 -20.41
N SER A 52 -0.05 4.68 -21.43
CA SER A 52 0.87 3.57 -21.74
C SER A 52 2.30 3.91 -21.40
N GLY A 53 2.71 5.17 -21.61
CA GLY A 53 4.09 5.65 -21.43
C GLY A 53 4.52 5.80 -19.99
N TYR A 54 3.58 5.98 -19.04
CA TYR A 54 3.91 6.19 -17.62
C TYR A 54 4.86 5.13 -17.05
N LEU A 55 4.85 3.91 -17.55
CA LEU A 55 5.68 2.81 -17.08
C LEU A 55 7.17 3.13 -17.10
N ILE A 56 7.63 3.80 -18.16
CA ILE A 56 9.04 4.19 -18.34
C ILE A 56 9.40 5.25 -17.32
N HIS A 57 8.54 6.25 -17.15
CA HIS A 57 8.79 7.37 -16.25
C HIS A 57 8.77 6.94 -14.76
N PHE A 58 7.88 6.04 -14.38
CA PHE A 58 7.86 5.47 -13.02
C PHE A 58 9.09 4.60 -12.72
N ARG A 59 9.59 3.87 -13.72
CA ARG A 59 10.87 3.17 -13.59
C ARG A 59 12.02 4.18 -13.44
N ARG A 60 12.03 5.23 -14.22
CA ARG A 60 13.05 6.27 -14.18
C ARG A 60 13.14 7.01 -12.84
N LEU A 61 11.99 7.21 -12.14
CA LEU A 61 11.96 7.73 -10.76
C LEU A 61 12.83 6.91 -9.81
N VAL A 62 12.80 5.57 -9.94
CA VAL A 62 13.61 4.68 -9.11
C VAL A 62 15.08 4.75 -9.55
N GLU A 63 15.35 4.63 -10.84
CA GLU A 63 16.72 4.66 -11.39
C GLU A 63 17.44 5.96 -11.05
N ALA A 64 16.79 7.10 -11.20
CA ALA A 64 17.33 8.41 -10.84
C ALA A 64 17.63 8.55 -9.35
N GLY A 65 16.76 8.00 -8.50
CA GLY A 65 16.94 7.99 -7.06
C GLY A 65 18.13 7.14 -6.57
N LEU A 66 18.57 6.14 -7.35
CA LEU A 66 19.68 5.25 -6.94
C LEU A 66 21.05 5.95 -6.94
N GLY A 67 21.22 7.08 -7.57
CA GLY A 67 22.49 7.80 -7.66
C GLY A 67 23.06 8.18 -6.27
N SER A 68 22.20 8.51 -5.32
CA SER A 68 22.55 8.80 -3.94
C SER A 68 21.31 8.86 -3.03
N LYS A 69 21.53 8.80 -1.71
CA LYS A 69 20.46 9.05 -0.74
C LYS A 69 19.80 10.42 -0.96
N ALA A 70 20.60 11.46 -1.23
CA ALA A 70 20.09 12.81 -1.49
C ALA A 70 19.21 12.85 -2.75
N ALA A 71 19.59 12.13 -3.83
CA ALA A 71 18.77 12.03 -5.02
C ALA A 71 17.42 11.36 -4.75
N ALA A 72 17.40 10.26 -3.98
CA ALA A 72 16.16 9.58 -3.60
C ALA A 72 15.24 10.48 -2.77
N LEU A 73 15.81 11.26 -1.84
CA LEU A 73 15.09 12.23 -1.02
C LEU A 73 14.54 13.40 -1.85
N SER A 74 15.34 13.93 -2.80
CA SER A 74 14.88 14.98 -3.74
C SER A 74 13.68 14.50 -4.56
N VAL A 75 13.79 13.32 -5.19
CA VAL A 75 12.66 12.71 -5.95
C VAL A 75 11.39 12.63 -5.09
N ALA A 76 11.52 12.18 -3.84
CA ALA A 76 10.38 12.03 -2.95
C ALA A 76 9.78 13.37 -2.51
N SER A 77 10.64 14.30 -2.09
CA SER A 77 10.23 15.63 -1.60
C SER A 77 9.63 16.48 -2.70
N ASP A 78 10.28 16.52 -3.88
CA ASP A 78 9.84 17.34 -5.01
C ASP A 78 8.52 16.80 -5.59
N GLY A 79 8.38 15.45 -5.65
CA GLY A 79 7.14 14.81 -6.07
C GLY A 79 5.96 15.10 -5.13
N LEU A 80 6.16 15.01 -3.81
CA LEU A 80 5.15 15.39 -2.82
C LEU A 80 4.84 16.88 -2.88
N GLY A 81 5.86 17.73 -2.94
CA GLY A 81 5.71 19.17 -3.04
C GLY A 81 4.91 19.57 -4.28
N SER A 82 5.21 18.96 -5.44
CA SER A 82 4.46 19.18 -6.68
C SER A 82 2.98 18.78 -6.55
N LEU A 83 2.69 17.64 -5.91
CA LEU A 83 1.32 17.21 -5.66
C LEU A 83 0.57 18.26 -4.82
N HIS A 84 1.15 18.64 -3.67
CA HIS A 84 0.52 19.60 -2.73
C HIS A 84 0.30 20.97 -3.36
N ALA A 85 1.28 21.47 -4.11
CA ALA A 85 1.17 22.75 -4.79
C ALA A 85 0.09 22.78 -5.90
N ARG A 86 -0.21 21.63 -6.50
CA ARG A 86 -1.14 21.54 -7.65
C ARG A 86 -2.55 21.12 -7.26
N MET A 87 -2.72 20.17 -6.33
CA MET A 87 -4.03 19.74 -5.89
C MET A 87 -4.77 20.88 -5.19
N ARG A 88 -6.09 20.88 -5.27
CA ARG A 88 -6.95 21.91 -4.70
C ARG A 88 -7.97 21.29 -3.75
N VAL A 89 -8.46 22.11 -2.83
CA VAL A 89 -9.63 21.80 -2.01
C VAL A 89 -10.75 22.74 -2.43
N ARG A 90 -11.84 22.17 -2.93
CA ARG A 90 -13.05 22.90 -3.32
C ARG A 90 -14.06 22.88 -2.18
N TRP A 91 -14.42 24.03 -1.73
CA TRP A 91 -15.38 24.26 -0.63
C TRP A 91 -16.82 24.33 -1.16
N PRO A 92 -17.85 24.14 -0.29
CA PRO A 92 -19.27 24.17 -0.70
C PRO A 92 -19.68 25.44 -1.45
N ALA A 93 -19.08 26.60 -1.15
CA ALA A 93 -19.32 27.85 -1.85
C ALA A 93 -18.61 27.96 -3.21
N GLY A 94 -17.93 26.91 -3.68
CA GLY A 94 -17.20 26.89 -4.95
C GLY A 94 -15.80 27.51 -4.92
N ALA A 95 -15.39 28.12 -3.81
CA ALA A 95 -14.03 28.62 -3.62
C ALA A 95 -13.02 27.47 -3.57
N GLU A 96 -11.82 27.69 -4.11
CA GLU A 96 -10.72 26.70 -4.08
C GLU A 96 -9.49 27.24 -3.36
N THR A 97 -8.90 26.42 -2.51
CA THR A 97 -7.62 26.70 -1.84
C THR A 97 -6.58 25.67 -2.23
N GLY A 98 -5.29 25.92 -1.94
CA GLY A 98 -4.24 24.90 -2.01
C GLY A 98 -4.49 23.78 -1.00
N LEU A 99 -3.92 22.62 -1.24
CA LEU A 99 -4.04 21.46 -0.36
C LEU A 99 -3.38 21.71 1.01
N ASP A 100 -2.30 22.47 1.01
CA ASP A 100 -1.54 22.94 2.19
C ASP A 100 -2.22 24.09 2.94
N ALA A 101 -3.12 24.83 2.26
CA ALA A 101 -3.80 26.00 2.80
C ALA A 101 -5.24 25.68 3.28
N MET A 102 -5.53 24.42 3.61
CA MET A 102 -6.82 24.08 4.21
C MET A 102 -6.96 24.75 5.57
N PRO A 103 -8.04 25.52 5.83
CA PRO A 103 -8.28 26.10 7.14
C PRO A 103 -8.45 25.00 8.20
N SER A 104 -8.28 25.35 9.47
CA SER A 104 -8.73 24.50 10.57
C SER A 104 -10.25 24.35 10.50
N ALA A 105 -10.75 23.17 10.90
CA ALA A 105 -12.20 22.99 11.01
C ALA A 105 -12.80 24.02 11.99
N PRO A 106 -14.04 24.48 11.78
CA PRO A 106 -14.76 25.18 12.82
C PRO A 106 -14.87 24.25 14.04
N ALA A 107 -14.75 24.81 15.24
CA ALA A 107 -14.63 24.12 16.54
C ALA A 107 -15.75 23.09 16.90
N LEU A 108 -16.64 22.80 16.01
CA LEU A 108 -17.71 21.80 16.13
C LEU A 108 -17.36 20.63 15.22
N ALA A 109 -16.69 19.63 15.79
CA ALA A 109 -16.56 18.35 15.11
C ALA A 109 -17.95 17.84 14.71
N SER A 110 -18.16 17.62 13.40
CA SER A 110 -19.41 17.09 12.83
C SER A 110 -19.69 15.64 13.24
N PHE A 111 -18.76 15.00 13.97
CA PHE A 111 -18.90 13.63 14.44
C PHE A 111 -18.55 13.46 15.91
N ALA A 112 -19.16 12.43 16.50
CA ALA A 112 -18.83 11.86 17.79
C ALA A 112 -18.07 10.54 17.59
N MET A 113 -17.50 10.03 18.68
CA MET A 113 -16.81 8.75 18.69
C MET A 113 -17.61 7.73 19.49
N VAL A 114 -17.83 6.55 18.90
CA VAL A 114 -18.39 5.40 19.60
C VAL A 114 -17.28 4.35 19.79
N SER A 115 -17.09 3.89 21.02
CA SER A 115 -16.21 2.76 21.33
C SER A 115 -16.97 1.46 21.21
N VAL A 116 -16.43 0.53 20.42
CA VAL A 116 -16.97 -0.81 20.20
C VAL A 116 -15.97 -1.83 20.72
N PRO A 117 -16.15 -2.35 21.93
CA PRO A 117 -15.28 -3.38 22.48
C PRO A 117 -15.53 -4.72 21.77
N GLY A 118 -14.46 -5.48 21.59
CA GLY A 118 -14.52 -6.86 21.14
C GLY A 118 -15.10 -7.78 22.22
N ALA A 119 -15.78 -8.84 21.78
CA ALA A 119 -16.34 -9.88 22.65
C ALA A 119 -15.64 -11.25 22.47
N GLY A 120 -14.67 -11.32 21.53
CA GLY A 120 -13.93 -12.55 21.25
C GLY A 120 -12.80 -12.81 22.25
N GLN A 121 -12.21 -13.99 22.17
CA GLN A 121 -11.00 -14.32 22.92
C GLN A 121 -9.77 -13.75 22.22
N ARG A 122 -8.88 -13.16 23.02
CA ARG A 122 -7.62 -12.62 22.49
C ARG A 122 -6.70 -13.76 22.04
N GLU A 123 -6.20 -13.65 20.81
CA GLU A 123 -5.10 -14.49 20.37
C GLU A 123 -3.81 -14.07 21.09
N THR A 124 -3.19 -15.01 21.80
CA THR A 124 -2.00 -14.78 22.62
C THR A 124 -0.71 -15.29 21.97
N GLU A 125 -0.80 -15.84 20.76
CA GLU A 125 0.33 -16.23 19.93
C GLU A 125 0.07 -15.82 18.47
N LEU A 126 1.14 -15.57 17.72
CA LEU A 126 1.01 -15.29 16.28
C LEU A 126 0.51 -16.52 15.55
N SER A 127 -0.68 -16.43 14.95
CA SER A 127 -1.26 -17.46 14.10
C SER A 127 -1.54 -16.92 12.71
N LEU A 128 -0.90 -17.52 11.69
CA LEU A 128 -0.99 -17.11 10.30
C LEU A 128 -1.92 -18.03 9.51
N PRO A 129 -3.06 -17.55 9.00
CA PRO A 129 -3.91 -18.34 8.11
C PRO A 129 -3.15 -18.66 6.80
N TYR A 130 -3.12 -19.94 6.41
CA TYR A 130 -2.48 -20.36 5.17
C TYR A 130 -3.07 -21.66 4.64
N ARG A 131 -3.50 -21.66 3.38
CA ARG A 131 -4.08 -22.83 2.66
C ARG A 131 -5.14 -23.58 3.45
N GLY A 132 -6.06 -22.85 4.08
CA GLY A 132 -7.17 -23.40 4.85
C GLY A 132 -6.81 -23.86 6.27
N GLY A 133 -5.56 -23.73 6.69
CA GLY A 133 -5.09 -24.01 8.05
C GLY A 133 -4.55 -22.77 8.77
N LEU A 134 -4.11 -22.96 10.01
CA LEU A 134 -3.43 -21.95 10.83
C LEU A 134 -2.00 -22.42 11.13
N LEU A 135 -1.02 -21.61 10.77
CA LEU A 135 0.39 -21.84 11.07
C LEU A 135 0.76 -21.16 12.39
N ARG A 136 1.33 -21.92 13.32
CA ARG A 136 1.78 -21.47 14.64
C ARG A 136 3.11 -22.11 15.00
N GLY A 137 3.87 -21.49 15.89
CA GLY A 137 5.10 -22.04 16.44
C GLY A 137 6.01 -22.69 15.40
N ALA A 138 6.39 -23.97 15.57
CA ALA A 138 7.26 -24.69 14.66
C ALA A 138 6.70 -24.87 13.24
N ALA A 139 5.37 -24.90 13.06
CA ALA A 139 4.79 -24.99 11.71
C ALA A 139 4.95 -23.66 10.96
N LEU A 140 4.79 -22.53 11.64
CA LEU A 140 5.06 -21.19 11.07
C LEU A 140 6.54 -21.06 10.73
N ALA A 141 7.44 -21.44 11.64
CA ALA A 141 8.90 -21.37 11.39
C ALA A 141 9.31 -22.15 10.14
N ARG A 142 8.84 -23.40 9.98
CA ARG A 142 9.11 -24.21 8.77
C ARG A 142 8.54 -23.60 7.50
N GLN A 143 7.36 -22.99 7.56
CA GLN A 143 6.77 -22.33 6.39
C GLN A 143 7.57 -21.09 5.99
N LEU A 144 8.02 -20.28 6.94
CA LEU A 144 8.88 -19.12 6.69
C LEU A 144 10.18 -19.56 5.99
N GLU A 145 10.82 -20.63 6.45
CA GLU A 145 12.01 -21.20 5.78
C GLU A 145 11.71 -21.68 4.36
N THR A 146 10.56 -22.32 4.17
CA THR A 146 10.10 -22.74 2.84
C THR A 146 9.93 -21.55 1.91
N TRP A 147 9.34 -20.44 2.39
CA TRP A 147 9.19 -19.23 1.61
C TRP A 147 10.52 -18.55 1.31
N VAL A 148 11.45 -18.47 2.26
CA VAL A 148 12.79 -17.91 2.03
C VAL A 148 13.56 -18.75 1.01
N SER A 149 13.61 -20.07 1.18
CA SER A 149 14.34 -20.97 0.27
C SER A 149 13.74 -20.97 -1.14
N GLY A 150 12.39 -20.86 -1.24
CA GLY A 150 11.67 -20.72 -2.49
C GLY A 150 11.75 -19.32 -3.11
N GLY A 151 12.36 -18.35 -2.39
CA GLY A 151 12.44 -16.95 -2.83
C GLY A 151 11.11 -16.21 -2.85
N VAL A 152 10.15 -16.64 -2.03
CA VAL A 152 8.79 -16.03 -1.93
C VAL A 152 8.80 -14.76 -1.11
N ILE A 153 9.58 -14.73 -0.04
CA ILE A 153 9.79 -13.58 0.84
C ILE A 153 11.27 -13.31 1.04
N GLU A 154 11.62 -12.11 1.46
CA GLU A 154 12.99 -11.79 1.85
C GLU A 154 13.37 -12.48 3.19
N PRO A 155 14.65 -12.83 3.40
CA PRO A 155 15.11 -13.43 4.67
C PRO A 155 14.73 -12.57 5.89
N SER A 156 14.90 -11.26 5.79
CA SER A 156 14.52 -10.30 6.84
C SER A 156 13.02 -10.30 7.15
N CYS A 157 12.17 -10.61 6.18
CA CYS A 157 10.73 -10.80 6.44
C CYS A 157 10.48 -12.00 7.36
N ALA A 158 11.16 -13.13 7.12
CA ALA A 158 11.05 -14.29 7.97
C ALA A 158 11.62 -14.05 9.37
N GLU A 159 12.71 -13.30 9.48
CA GLU A 159 13.31 -12.91 10.76
C GLU A 159 12.37 -12.03 11.56
N SER A 160 11.80 -10.97 10.95
CA SER A 160 10.83 -10.08 11.58
C SER A 160 9.58 -10.83 12.09
N VAL A 161 9.05 -11.77 11.29
CA VAL A 161 7.89 -12.57 11.71
C VAL A 161 8.23 -13.53 12.86
N ARG A 162 9.44 -14.12 12.88
CA ARG A 162 9.91 -14.97 14.00
C ARG A 162 10.08 -14.14 15.28
N GLU A 163 10.60 -12.92 15.17
CA GLU A 163 10.76 -12.02 16.31
C GLU A 163 9.41 -11.67 16.92
N VAL A 164 8.40 -11.31 16.10
CA VAL A 164 7.03 -11.10 16.58
C VAL A 164 6.42 -12.35 17.22
N ALA A 165 6.70 -13.53 16.66
CA ALA A 165 6.24 -14.80 17.25
C ALA A 165 6.90 -15.10 18.61
N ALA A 166 8.12 -14.62 18.83
CA ALA A 166 8.83 -14.74 20.10
C ALA A 166 8.37 -13.70 21.15
N HIS A 167 7.70 -12.62 20.71
CA HIS A 167 7.21 -11.52 21.54
C HIS A 167 5.69 -11.35 21.42
N PRO A 168 4.87 -12.30 21.91
CA PRO A 168 3.43 -12.26 21.74
C PRO A 168 2.76 -11.06 22.43
N GLU A 169 3.41 -10.45 23.39
CA GLU A 169 2.95 -9.21 24.05
C GLU A 169 2.90 -8.01 23.09
N TRP A 170 3.69 -8.01 22.00
CA TRP A 170 3.70 -6.94 20.99
C TRP A 170 2.43 -6.93 20.15
N LEU A 171 1.77 -8.07 19.97
CA LEU A 171 0.63 -8.22 19.06
C LEU A 171 -0.50 -7.22 19.33
N ARG A 172 -0.70 -6.83 20.58
CA ARG A 172 -1.75 -5.88 20.97
C ARG A 172 -1.37 -4.41 20.78
N LEU A 173 -0.15 -4.09 20.27
CA LEU A 173 0.39 -2.73 20.17
C LEU A 173 0.27 -1.97 21.50
N PRO A 174 0.96 -2.40 22.55
CA PRO A 174 0.75 -1.87 23.89
C PRO A 174 1.01 -0.36 23.94
N GLY A 175 0.04 0.40 24.48
CA GLY A 175 0.15 1.84 24.65
C GLY A 175 -0.01 2.66 23.37
N GLN A 176 -0.33 2.05 22.22
CA GLN A 176 -0.50 2.73 20.95
C GLN A 176 -1.92 2.54 20.39
N THR A 177 -2.44 3.56 19.70
CA THR A 177 -3.68 3.45 18.92
C THR A 177 -3.35 3.48 17.43
N LEU A 178 -3.75 2.41 16.69
CA LEU A 178 -3.68 2.45 15.24
C LEU A 178 -4.86 3.25 14.68
N ILE A 179 -4.58 4.20 13.80
CA ILE A 179 -5.57 4.84 12.94
C ILE A 179 -5.57 4.09 11.61
N ALA A 180 -6.68 3.47 11.25
CA ALA A 180 -6.81 2.73 10.00
C ALA A 180 -7.56 3.57 8.96
N LEU A 181 -6.84 4.32 8.12
CA LEU A 181 -7.43 4.98 6.96
C LEU A 181 -7.73 3.93 5.89
N GLY A 182 -8.99 3.78 5.51
CA GLY A 182 -9.47 2.66 4.72
C GLY A 182 -9.65 1.40 5.57
N ALA A 183 -10.39 1.49 6.68
CA ALA A 183 -10.60 0.40 7.64
C ALA A 183 -11.22 -0.86 7.00
N GLY A 184 -12.03 -0.70 5.95
CA GLY A 184 -12.59 -1.79 5.18
C GLY A 184 -11.64 -2.39 4.13
N ALA A 185 -10.39 -1.97 4.04
CA ALA A 185 -9.42 -2.48 3.07
C ALA A 185 -9.18 -4.00 3.24
N GLU A 186 -9.19 -4.73 2.12
CA GLU A 186 -9.16 -6.20 2.13
C GLU A 186 -7.83 -6.78 2.64
N VAL A 187 -6.73 -6.03 2.46
CA VAL A 187 -5.38 -6.43 2.90
C VAL A 187 -4.86 -5.59 4.07
N GLY A 188 -5.69 -4.69 4.61
CA GLY A 188 -5.35 -3.88 5.79
C GLY A 188 -5.23 -4.74 7.07
N PRO A 189 -4.48 -4.28 8.07
CA PRO A 189 -4.16 -5.07 9.27
C PRO A 189 -5.30 -5.14 10.31
N LEU A 190 -6.41 -4.41 10.10
CA LEU A 190 -7.47 -4.18 11.07
C LEU A 190 -7.95 -5.48 11.75
N GLU A 191 -8.35 -6.49 10.97
CA GLU A 191 -8.92 -7.73 11.52
C GLU A 191 -7.92 -8.48 12.40
N ALA A 192 -6.65 -8.56 11.99
CA ALA A 192 -5.62 -9.23 12.76
C ALA A 192 -5.35 -8.49 14.08
N LEU A 193 -5.22 -7.17 14.04
CA LEU A 193 -4.97 -6.34 15.21
C LEU A 193 -6.13 -6.40 16.22
N LEU A 194 -7.37 -6.38 15.75
CA LEU A 194 -8.53 -6.53 16.63
C LEU A 194 -8.57 -7.93 17.31
N ARG A 195 -8.21 -9.01 16.60
CA ARG A 195 -8.07 -10.35 17.20
C ARG A 195 -6.96 -10.39 18.25
N TRP A 196 -5.90 -9.63 18.06
CA TRP A 196 -4.78 -9.55 19.00
C TRP A 196 -5.03 -8.63 20.20
N GLY A 197 -6.15 -7.89 20.20
CA GLY A 197 -6.54 -7.02 21.31
C GLY A 197 -6.01 -5.60 21.21
N ALA A 198 -5.66 -5.13 20.01
CA ALA A 198 -5.22 -3.76 19.79
C ALA A 198 -6.40 -2.76 19.81
N ARG A 199 -6.09 -1.50 20.11
CA ARG A 199 -6.99 -0.35 19.97
C ARG A 199 -6.85 0.27 18.60
N VAL A 200 -7.96 0.41 17.86
CA VAL A 200 -7.94 0.92 16.48
C VAL A 200 -9.00 2.00 16.28
N ALA A 201 -8.60 3.17 15.77
CA ALA A 201 -9.50 4.21 15.30
C ALA A 201 -9.74 3.99 13.79
N ALA A 202 -10.97 3.69 13.40
CA ALA A 202 -11.31 3.36 12.03
C ALA A 202 -11.78 4.59 11.25
N VAL A 203 -11.25 4.77 10.03
CA VAL A 203 -11.64 5.81 9.08
C VAL A 203 -12.01 5.14 7.76
N ASP A 204 -13.27 5.28 7.35
CA ASP A 204 -13.75 4.80 6.05
C ASP A 204 -14.98 5.61 5.61
N LEU A 205 -15.35 5.48 4.34
CA LEU A 205 -16.51 6.15 3.78
C LEU A 205 -17.81 5.84 4.55
N PRO A 206 -18.80 6.73 4.57
CA PRO A 206 -20.11 6.50 5.18
C PRO A 206 -20.91 5.49 4.34
N SER A 207 -20.57 4.21 4.46
CA SER A 207 -21.16 3.11 3.73
C SER A 207 -21.60 2.00 4.70
N PRO A 208 -22.89 1.82 4.97
CA PRO A 208 -23.39 0.81 5.91
C PRO A 208 -22.81 -0.60 5.67
N PRO A 209 -22.73 -1.12 4.42
CA PRO A 209 -22.15 -2.45 4.20
C PRO A 209 -20.67 -2.58 4.58
N VAL A 210 -19.90 -1.48 4.50
CA VAL A 210 -18.50 -1.47 4.97
C VAL A 210 -18.48 -1.53 6.49
N TRP A 211 -19.29 -0.69 7.16
CA TRP A 211 -19.30 -0.61 8.62
C TRP A 211 -19.89 -1.86 9.28
N GLU A 212 -20.92 -2.49 8.71
CA GLU A 212 -21.42 -3.78 9.18
C GLU A 212 -20.31 -4.85 9.20
N ARG A 213 -19.46 -4.86 8.17
CA ARG A 213 -18.31 -5.78 8.13
C ARG A 213 -17.24 -5.41 9.15
N VAL A 214 -16.89 -4.14 9.28
CA VAL A 214 -15.89 -3.62 10.22
C VAL A 214 -16.33 -3.87 11.67
N LEU A 215 -17.59 -3.58 12.01
CA LEU A 215 -18.17 -3.83 13.33
C LEU A 215 -18.18 -5.32 13.67
N ARG A 216 -18.53 -6.18 12.71
CA ARG A 216 -18.47 -7.63 12.89
C ARG A 216 -17.04 -8.10 13.21
N MET A 217 -16.02 -7.60 12.53
CA MET A 217 -14.62 -7.89 12.84
C MET A 217 -14.28 -7.43 14.27
N ALA A 218 -14.74 -6.25 14.68
CA ALA A 218 -14.51 -5.73 16.03
C ALA A 218 -15.16 -6.64 17.10
N ARG A 219 -16.44 -7.00 16.94
CA ARG A 219 -17.16 -7.87 17.89
C ARG A 219 -16.56 -9.27 17.98
N GLN A 220 -16.04 -9.81 16.88
CA GLN A 220 -15.36 -11.09 16.85
C GLN A 220 -13.93 -11.04 17.42
N GLY A 221 -13.31 -9.89 17.42
CA GLY A 221 -12.00 -9.64 18.01
C GLY A 221 -12.04 -9.46 19.53
N ALA A 222 -10.88 -9.20 20.12
CA ALA A 222 -10.70 -8.91 21.55
C ALA A 222 -10.21 -7.45 21.77
N GLY A 223 -10.03 -6.67 20.70
CA GLY A 223 -9.57 -5.30 20.75
C GLY A 223 -10.71 -4.30 20.93
N GLU A 224 -10.37 -3.04 20.80
CA GLU A 224 -11.30 -1.91 20.85
C GLU A 224 -11.29 -1.19 19.51
N LEU A 225 -12.49 -0.96 18.92
CA LEU A 225 -12.67 -0.17 17.71
C LEU A 225 -13.31 1.17 18.05
N LEU A 226 -12.65 2.26 17.66
CA LEU A 226 -13.18 3.62 17.74
C LEU A 226 -13.79 3.99 16.40
N VAL A 227 -15.09 4.30 16.40
CA VAL A 227 -15.90 4.54 15.20
C VAL A 227 -16.38 5.99 15.18
N PRO A 228 -16.08 6.78 14.13
CA PRO A 228 -16.65 8.10 13.96
C PRO A 228 -18.11 7.95 13.51
N VAL A 229 -19.03 8.62 14.22
CA VAL A 229 -20.46 8.64 13.90
C VAL A 229 -20.94 10.07 13.71
N ASN A 230 -21.85 10.32 12.79
CA ASN A 230 -22.41 11.63 12.55
C ASN A 230 -23.16 12.11 13.81
N ARG A 231 -22.74 13.24 14.36
CA ARG A 231 -23.29 13.84 15.59
C ARG A 231 -24.71 14.38 15.41
N GLU A 232 -25.11 14.71 14.19
CA GLU A 232 -26.46 15.20 13.89
C GLU A 232 -27.54 14.11 14.00
N VAL A 233 -27.13 12.83 14.11
CA VAL A 233 -28.06 11.72 14.32
C VAL A 233 -28.18 11.45 15.81
N PRO A 234 -29.28 11.83 16.49
CA PRO A 234 -29.42 11.72 17.95
C PRO A 234 -29.23 10.27 18.46
N ALA A 235 -29.70 9.28 17.70
CA ALA A 235 -29.53 7.86 18.03
C ALA A 235 -28.05 7.43 18.07
N ALA A 236 -27.14 8.14 17.38
CA ALA A 236 -25.71 7.83 17.37
C ALA A 236 -25.02 8.09 18.73
N LEU A 237 -25.65 8.84 19.61
CA LEU A 237 -25.14 9.23 20.92
C LEU A 237 -25.72 8.37 22.06
N ASP A 238 -26.63 7.43 21.74
CA ASP A 238 -27.22 6.53 22.72
C ASP A 238 -26.18 5.47 23.14
N PRO A 239 -25.86 5.33 24.44
CA PRO A 239 -24.95 4.28 24.92
C PRO A 239 -25.41 2.85 24.62
N GLY A 240 -26.69 2.65 24.35
CA GLY A 240 -27.29 1.36 23.99
C GLY A 240 -27.41 1.11 22.49
N ILE A 241 -26.82 1.96 21.65
CA ILE A 241 -26.91 1.85 20.18
C ILE A 241 -26.42 0.51 19.66
N GLY A 242 -27.26 -0.20 18.90
CA GLY A 242 -26.89 -1.47 18.27
C GLY A 242 -26.01 -1.31 17.04
N ASP A 243 -25.27 -2.36 16.68
CA ASP A 243 -24.30 -2.35 15.56
C ASP A 243 -24.91 -1.92 14.22
N GLU A 244 -26.19 -2.27 13.95
CA GLU A 244 -26.89 -1.85 12.73
C GLU A 244 -27.11 -0.32 12.69
N ALA A 245 -27.46 0.27 13.82
CA ALA A 245 -27.65 1.72 13.93
C ALA A 245 -26.29 2.44 13.84
N ILE A 246 -25.24 1.92 14.47
CA ILE A 246 -23.86 2.42 14.31
C ILE A 246 -23.49 2.40 12.84
N ALA A 247 -23.70 1.28 12.14
CA ALA A 247 -23.31 1.15 10.72
C ALA A 247 -23.99 2.17 9.80
N ARG A 248 -25.22 2.58 10.12
CA ARG A 248 -25.96 3.61 9.35
C ARG A 248 -25.44 5.02 9.57
N CYS A 249 -24.84 5.31 10.72
CA CYS A 249 -24.37 6.64 11.11
C CYS A 249 -22.84 6.78 11.02
N ALA A 250 -22.13 5.67 10.87
CA ALA A 250 -20.68 5.62 10.89
C ALA A 250 -20.05 6.04 9.58
N GLY A 251 -18.84 6.57 9.70
CA GLY A 251 -17.98 6.90 8.58
C GLY A 251 -17.89 8.38 8.28
N LEU A 252 -16.91 8.70 7.49
CA LEU A 252 -16.59 10.05 7.04
C LEU A 252 -15.92 10.00 5.67
N ASN A 253 -16.00 11.07 4.92
CA ASN A 253 -15.34 11.18 3.63
C ASN A 253 -14.04 11.96 3.76
N LEU A 254 -12.92 11.24 3.87
CA LEU A 254 -11.60 11.85 4.03
C LEU A 254 -11.28 12.91 2.96
N VAL A 255 -11.77 12.74 1.73
CA VAL A 255 -11.54 13.72 0.65
C VAL A 255 -12.17 15.08 0.97
N ARG A 256 -13.26 15.11 1.74
CA ARG A 256 -14.01 16.33 2.10
C ARG A 256 -13.68 16.85 3.49
N GLU A 257 -13.33 15.97 4.42
CA GLU A 257 -13.36 16.24 5.87
C GLU A 257 -11.96 16.14 6.51
N VAL A 258 -10.88 16.41 5.73
CA VAL A 258 -9.49 16.34 6.25
C VAL A 258 -9.30 17.15 7.54
N PRO A 259 -9.75 18.42 7.66
CA PRO A 259 -9.56 19.20 8.88
C PRO A 259 -10.25 18.57 10.09
N ASP A 260 -11.54 18.19 9.95
CA ASP A 260 -12.32 17.61 11.03
C ASP A 260 -11.74 16.28 11.50
N VAL A 261 -11.26 15.45 10.55
CA VAL A 261 -10.58 14.18 10.84
C VAL A 261 -9.27 14.43 11.59
N ALA A 262 -8.48 15.43 11.17
CA ALA A 262 -7.23 15.77 11.84
C ALA A 262 -7.47 16.20 13.29
N ASP A 263 -8.46 17.04 13.53
CA ASP A 263 -8.80 17.55 14.88
C ASP A 263 -9.31 16.40 15.77
N TRP A 264 -10.18 15.53 15.24
CA TRP A 264 -10.62 14.33 15.97
C TRP A 264 -9.45 13.43 16.36
N LEU A 265 -8.59 13.09 15.40
CA LEU A 265 -7.47 12.19 15.63
C LEU A 265 -6.40 12.81 16.55
N ALA A 266 -6.18 14.12 16.45
CA ALA A 266 -5.26 14.83 17.34
C ALA A 266 -5.71 14.80 18.80
N GLY A 267 -7.02 14.70 19.05
CA GLY A 267 -7.61 14.57 20.37
C GLY A 267 -7.55 13.16 20.98
N LEU A 268 -7.09 12.15 20.27
CA LEU A 268 -6.94 10.79 20.81
C LEU A 268 -5.79 10.72 21.80
N GLU A 269 -5.98 9.96 22.88
CA GLU A 269 -4.99 9.76 23.92
C GLU A 269 -3.88 8.80 23.51
N GLY A 270 -2.66 9.04 23.98
CA GLY A 270 -1.46 8.21 23.79
C GLY A 270 -0.87 8.28 22.38
N PRO A 271 0.26 7.62 22.15
CA PRO A 271 0.94 7.57 20.87
C PRO A 271 0.07 6.97 19.76
N LEU A 272 0.16 7.55 18.57
CA LEU A 272 -0.64 7.20 17.41
C LEU A 272 0.18 6.53 16.32
N VAL A 273 -0.43 5.60 15.61
CA VAL A 273 0.11 5.01 14.38
C VAL A 273 -0.85 5.31 13.24
N LEU A 274 -0.50 6.20 12.32
CA LEU A 274 -1.34 6.53 11.17
C LEU A 274 -1.09 5.53 10.03
N GLY A 275 -1.98 4.56 9.90
CA GLY A 275 -1.95 3.53 8.85
C GLY A 275 -2.76 3.95 7.62
N ASN A 276 -2.09 4.11 6.48
CA ASN A 276 -2.71 4.49 5.23
C ASN A 276 -2.94 3.26 4.33
N TYR A 277 -4.18 2.79 4.31
CA TYR A 277 -4.64 1.63 3.53
C TYR A 277 -5.74 2.02 2.53
N VAL A 278 -5.91 3.33 2.27
CA VAL A 278 -6.93 3.84 1.35
C VAL A 278 -6.75 3.30 -0.06
N TYR A 279 -7.87 3.05 -0.71
CA TYR A 279 -7.94 2.66 -2.11
C TYR A 279 -9.24 3.17 -2.74
N ALA A 280 -9.16 3.64 -3.96
CA ALA A 280 -10.29 3.95 -4.80
C ALA A 280 -9.94 3.69 -6.28
N ASP A 281 -10.92 3.69 -7.17
CA ASP A 281 -10.67 3.49 -8.58
C ASP A 281 -10.33 4.81 -9.29
N GLY A 282 -9.48 4.75 -10.31
CA GLY A 282 -9.21 5.88 -11.21
C GLY A 282 -8.59 7.11 -10.52
N GLY A 283 -9.08 8.30 -10.85
CA GLY A 283 -8.63 9.57 -10.29
C GLY A 283 -8.92 9.71 -8.80
N ALA A 284 -10.03 9.15 -8.32
CA ALA A 284 -10.39 9.17 -6.91
C ALA A 284 -9.31 8.55 -6.00
N ASN A 285 -8.53 7.58 -6.53
CA ASN A 285 -7.41 7.01 -5.78
C ASN A 285 -6.30 8.04 -5.50
N VAL A 286 -5.97 8.88 -6.46
CA VAL A 286 -5.00 9.96 -6.26
C VAL A 286 -5.55 11.01 -5.31
N ALA A 287 -6.83 11.39 -5.44
CA ALA A 287 -7.46 12.38 -4.58
C ALA A 287 -7.50 11.94 -3.11
N VAL A 288 -7.89 10.68 -2.83
CA VAL A 288 -7.91 10.17 -1.44
C VAL A 288 -6.51 9.98 -0.88
N CYS A 289 -5.51 9.60 -1.69
CA CYS A 289 -4.13 9.53 -1.25
C CYS A 289 -3.54 10.92 -0.96
N ALA A 290 -3.90 11.95 -1.75
CA ALA A 290 -3.53 13.34 -1.49
C ALA A 290 -4.17 13.86 -0.20
N ALA A 291 -5.45 13.55 0.03
CA ALA A 291 -6.15 13.87 1.28
C ALA A 291 -5.51 13.20 2.50
N ALA A 292 -5.17 11.91 2.38
CA ALA A 292 -4.47 11.16 3.43
C ALA A 292 -3.07 11.71 3.72
N ASP A 293 -2.37 12.18 2.70
CA ASP A 293 -1.05 12.81 2.86
C ASP A 293 -1.16 14.17 3.54
N ALA A 294 -2.15 14.99 3.17
CA ALA A 294 -2.44 16.26 3.85
C ALA A 294 -2.84 16.04 5.32
N LEU A 295 -3.66 15.02 5.60
CA LEU A 295 -3.98 14.60 6.97
C LEU A 295 -2.71 14.22 7.74
N THR A 296 -1.82 13.44 7.11
CA THR A 296 -0.55 13.02 7.72
C THR A 296 0.28 14.23 8.15
N MET A 297 0.45 15.22 7.26
CA MET A 297 1.20 16.44 7.57
C MET A 297 0.57 17.25 8.71
N ARG A 298 -0.77 17.41 8.70
CA ARG A 298 -1.48 18.13 9.77
C ARG A 298 -1.34 17.44 11.12
N LEU A 299 -1.53 16.12 11.15
CA LEU A 299 -1.46 15.36 12.38
C LEU A 299 -0.05 15.37 12.96
N GLN A 300 0.99 15.23 12.12
CA GLN A 300 2.38 15.36 12.55
C GLN A 300 2.75 16.78 13.00
N ALA A 301 2.15 17.81 12.42
CA ALA A 301 2.34 19.19 12.88
C ALA A 301 1.67 19.46 14.25
N ALA A 302 0.57 18.78 14.53
CA ALA A 302 -0.17 18.92 15.79
C ALA A 302 0.42 18.04 16.91
N ARG A 303 1.12 16.93 16.58
CA ARG A 303 1.59 15.91 17.53
C ARG A 303 2.95 15.36 17.13
N GLY A 304 3.87 15.26 18.08
CA GLY A 304 5.20 14.67 17.88
C GLY A 304 5.28 13.15 18.06
N ASP A 305 4.18 12.48 18.46
CA ASP A 305 4.11 11.06 18.80
C ASP A 305 3.37 10.20 17.77
N VAL A 306 3.43 10.60 16.50
CA VAL A 306 2.75 9.93 15.39
C VAL A 306 3.74 9.10 14.56
N ALA A 307 3.62 7.78 14.63
CA ALA A 307 4.24 6.86 13.69
C ALA A 307 3.39 6.70 12.42
N LEU A 308 4.01 6.33 11.30
CA LEU A 308 3.31 6.13 10.03
C LEU A 308 3.37 4.68 9.59
N ALA A 309 2.30 4.20 8.93
CA ALA A 309 2.27 2.86 8.36
C ALA A 309 1.66 2.84 6.95
N PHE A 310 2.32 2.12 6.04
CA PHE A 310 1.92 2.00 4.64
C PHE A 310 2.09 0.58 4.12
N LEU A 311 1.31 0.23 3.08
CA LEU A 311 1.52 -0.99 2.31
C LEU A 311 1.90 -0.63 0.87
N ALA A 312 3.09 -1.10 0.44
CA ALA A 312 3.48 -1.04 -0.95
C ALA A 312 2.91 -2.24 -1.71
N THR A 313 2.54 -2.00 -2.96
CA THR A 313 2.13 -3.08 -3.87
C THR A 313 3.36 -3.80 -4.42
N PRO A 314 3.34 -5.12 -4.61
CA PRO A 314 4.44 -5.84 -5.22
C PRO A 314 4.54 -5.58 -6.74
N THR A 315 3.51 -4.99 -7.33
CA THR A 315 3.43 -4.64 -8.75
C THR A 315 3.79 -3.16 -8.99
N ASP A 316 5.02 -2.81 -8.66
CA ASP A 316 5.66 -1.51 -8.84
C ASP A 316 7.11 -1.71 -9.30
N VAL A 317 7.90 -0.66 -9.36
CA VAL A 317 9.35 -0.72 -9.60
C VAL A 317 10.08 -0.60 -8.26
N PHE A 318 10.96 -1.57 -8.00
CA PHE A 318 11.81 -1.58 -6.80
C PHE A 318 13.28 -1.80 -7.16
N ALA A 319 14.16 -1.18 -6.43
CA ALA A 319 15.51 -1.66 -6.31
C ALA A 319 15.54 -2.87 -5.37
N VAL A 320 16.26 -3.89 -5.75
CA VAL A 320 16.31 -5.16 -4.99
C VAL A 320 17.76 -5.54 -4.68
N PRO A 321 18.01 -6.21 -3.54
CA PRO A 321 19.37 -6.51 -3.10
C PRO A 321 20.08 -7.55 -4.00
N ALA A 322 21.40 -7.53 -3.98
CA ALA A 322 22.25 -8.41 -4.81
C ALA A 322 21.96 -9.90 -4.62
N ASP A 323 21.58 -10.33 -3.42
CA ASP A 323 21.22 -11.73 -3.15
C ASP A 323 19.92 -12.16 -3.83
N ALA A 324 18.92 -11.24 -3.96
CA ALA A 324 17.71 -11.48 -4.74
C ALA A 324 18.04 -11.60 -6.24
N VAL A 325 18.93 -10.74 -6.76
CA VAL A 325 19.47 -10.85 -8.13
C VAL A 325 20.16 -12.18 -8.33
N ALA A 326 21.06 -12.57 -7.41
CA ALA A 326 21.79 -13.84 -7.48
C ALA A 326 20.85 -15.05 -7.44
N HIS A 327 19.81 -15.02 -6.60
CA HIS A 327 18.77 -16.06 -6.56
C HIS A 327 18.06 -16.19 -7.92
N SER A 328 17.60 -15.09 -8.48
CA SER A 328 16.93 -15.06 -9.79
C SER A 328 17.83 -15.57 -10.92
N VAL A 329 19.12 -15.19 -10.90
CA VAL A 329 20.11 -15.67 -11.88
C VAL A 329 20.32 -17.18 -11.79
N ARG A 330 20.43 -17.73 -10.57
CA ARG A 330 20.50 -19.18 -10.35
C ARG A 330 19.22 -19.88 -10.82
N ALA A 331 18.05 -19.36 -10.47
CA ALA A 331 16.77 -19.90 -10.90
C ALA A 331 16.66 -19.91 -12.45
N TYR A 332 17.14 -18.86 -13.11
CA TYR A 332 17.19 -18.82 -14.58
C TYR A 332 18.14 -19.88 -15.17
N ALA A 333 19.29 -20.11 -14.58
CA ALA A 333 20.25 -21.12 -15.01
C ALA A 333 19.74 -22.56 -14.76
N ALA A 334 19.06 -22.78 -13.63
CA ALA A 334 18.57 -24.09 -13.18
C ALA A 334 17.29 -24.56 -13.90
N ARG A 335 16.74 -23.79 -14.83
CA ARG A 335 15.55 -24.18 -15.59
C ARG A 335 15.70 -25.56 -16.23
N SER A 336 14.63 -26.35 -16.25
CA SER A 336 14.61 -27.66 -16.89
C SER A 336 15.00 -27.61 -18.38
N ARG A 337 15.50 -28.71 -18.92
CA ARG A 337 15.82 -28.80 -20.36
C ARG A 337 14.59 -28.50 -21.22
N THR A 338 13.42 -28.99 -20.81
CA THR A 338 12.15 -28.74 -21.51
C THR A 338 11.80 -27.25 -21.50
N ALA A 339 11.95 -26.57 -20.36
CA ALA A 339 11.69 -25.13 -20.26
C ALA A 339 12.68 -24.30 -21.10
N LYS A 340 13.94 -24.74 -21.21
CA LYS A 340 14.94 -24.12 -22.09
C LYS A 340 14.59 -24.29 -23.56
N LEU A 341 14.22 -25.51 -23.97
CA LEU A 341 13.85 -25.83 -25.37
C LEU A 341 12.56 -25.13 -25.79
N ALA A 342 11.51 -25.18 -24.97
CA ALA A 342 10.23 -24.51 -25.25
C ALA A 342 10.36 -22.97 -25.24
N GLY A 343 11.26 -22.44 -24.40
CA GLY A 343 11.47 -21.00 -24.28
C GLY A 343 12.22 -20.39 -25.47
N GLN A 344 13.03 -21.15 -26.20
CA GLN A 344 13.81 -20.64 -27.34
C GLN A 344 12.93 -20.15 -28.49
N PRO A 345 11.97 -20.92 -29.03
CA PRO A 345 11.10 -20.45 -30.10
C PRO A 345 10.20 -19.28 -29.66
N LEU A 346 9.69 -19.31 -28.42
CA LEU A 346 8.90 -18.20 -27.88
C LEU A 346 9.70 -16.90 -27.84
N ARG A 347 10.95 -16.95 -27.43
CA ARG A 347 11.85 -15.80 -27.44
C ARG A 347 12.18 -15.32 -28.84
N ALA A 348 12.44 -16.22 -29.76
CA ALA A 348 12.74 -15.89 -31.16
C ALA A 348 11.54 -15.21 -31.84
N VAL A 349 10.34 -15.80 -31.77
CA VAL A 349 9.11 -15.28 -32.36
C VAL A 349 8.72 -13.93 -31.72
N SER A 350 8.90 -13.80 -30.39
CA SER A 350 8.59 -12.54 -29.66
C SER A 350 9.68 -11.48 -29.78
N ARG A 351 10.74 -11.69 -30.57
CA ARG A 351 11.92 -10.82 -30.65
C ARG A 351 12.51 -10.52 -29.26
N GLY A 352 12.58 -11.53 -28.38
CA GLY A 352 13.12 -11.40 -27.04
C GLY A 352 12.18 -10.75 -26.01
N ARG A 353 10.93 -10.45 -26.34
CA ARG A 353 9.97 -9.83 -25.42
C ARG A 353 9.45 -10.80 -24.36
N LEU A 354 9.27 -12.07 -24.69
CA LEU A 354 8.80 -13.10 -23.75
C LEU A 354 9.96 -13.78 -23.05
N LEU A 355 9.73 -14.23 -21.82
CA LEU A 355 10.65 -15.02 -21.00
C LEU A 355 12.05 -14.40 -20.86
N ARG A 356 12.11 -13.08 -20.74
CA ARG A 356 13.38 -12.36 -20.50
C ARG A 356 13.92 -12.70 -19.12
N ARG A 357 15.23 -12.72 -18.99
CA ARG A 357 15.89 -12.76 -17.69
C ARG A 357 15.46 -11.55 -16.85
N ALA A 358 15.24 -11.74 -15.54
CA ALA A 358 14.82 -10.65 -14.66
C ALA A 358 15.91 -9.59 -14.51
N TYR A 359 17.16 -10.02 -14.29
CA TYR A 359 18.29 -9.10 -14.04
C TYR A 359 19.51 -9.49 -14.87
N ALA A 360 20.41 -8.54 -15.11
CA ALA A 360 21.76 -8.79 -15.51
C ALA A 360 22.51 -9.50 -14.36
N PRO A 361 23.38 -10.48 -14.64
CA PRO A 361 24.22 -11.09 -13.61
C PRO A 361 25.10 -10.04 -12.92
N GLY A 362 25.17 -10.06 -11.59
CA GLY A 362 25.98 -9.15 -10.81
C GLY A 362 25.42 -7.73 -10.66
N ALA A 363 24.19 -7.48 -11.07
CA ALA A 363 23.54 -6.18 -10.79
C ALA A 363 23.37 -5.97 -9.27
N ASP A 364 23.77 -4.81 -8.78
CA ASP A 364 23.68 -4.40 -7.38
C ASP A 364 23.48 -2.89 -7.25
N PRO A 365 22.29 -2.43 -6.88
CA PRO A 365 21.06 -3.19 -6.79
C PRO A 365 20.53 -3.65 -8.16
N GLY A 366 19.67 -4.67 -8.15
CA GLY A 366 18.85 -5.00 -9.32
C GLY A 366 17.64 -4.10 -9.41
N ILE A 367 17.08 -3.91 -10.61
CA ILE A 367 15.79 -3.20 -10.80
C ILE A 367 14.71 -4.20 -11.14
N ASN A 368 13.78 -4.42 -10.21
CA ASN A 368 12.58 -5.22 -10.45
C ASN A 368 11.46 -4.30 -10.96
N ASP A 369 11.02 -4.53 -12.19
CA ASP A 369 9.95 -3.77 -12.85
C ASP A 369 8.76 -4.69 -13.11
N THR A 370 7.76 -4.58 -12.26
CA THR A 370 6.51 -5.36 -12.30
C THR A 370 5.29 -4.52 -12.65
N LEU A 371 5.46 -3.25 -12.97
CA LEU A 371 4.38 -2.39 -13.45
C LEU A 371 3.76 -2.96 -14.73
N VAL A 372 2.43 -2.91 -14.81
CA VAL A 372 1.68 -3.36 -15.99
C VAL A 372 0.67 -2.30 -16.43
N PRO A 373 0.44 -2.12 -17.74
CA PRO A 373 -0.47 -1.09 -18.26
C PRO A 373 -1.89 -1.16 -17.70
N GLN A 374 -2.33 -2.35 -17.26
CA GLN A 374 -3.66 -2.59 -16.71
C GLN A 374 -3.90 -1.89 -15.35
N GLN A 375 -2.84 -1.58 -14.60
CA GLN A 375 -2.94 -0.86 -13.32
C GLN A 375 -3.32 0.62 -13.54
N GLY A 376 -2.78 1.23 -14.57
CA GLY A 376 -2.97 2.64 -14.90
C GLY A 376 -2.10 3.60 -14.08
N PRO A 377 -1.87 4.80 -14.63
CA PRO A 377 -0.97 5.79 -14.03
C PRO A 377 -1.46 6.34 -12.69
N ASN A 378 -2.77 6.45 -12.50
CA ASN A 378 -3.33 6.95 -11.23
C ASN A 378 -3.06 6.01 -10.05
N TYR A 379 -3.15 4.68 -10.29
CA TYR A 379 -2.81 3.70 -9.27
C TYR A 379 -1.31 3.76 -8.93
N ALA A 380 -0.46 3.81 -9.96
CA ALA A 380 0.98 3.90 -9.78
C ALA A 380 1.37 5.17 -9.01
N LEU A 381 0.78 6.33 -9.36
CA LEU A 381 1.03 7.59 -8.65
C LEU A 381 0.58 7.51 -7.18
N ALA A 382 -0.63 7.04 -6.91
CA ALA A 382 -1.14 6.89 -5.55
C ALA A 382 -0.22 6.03 -4.66
N LYS A 383 0.28 4.90 -5.18
CA LYS A 383 1.25 4.06 -4.46
C LYS A 383 2.62 4.71 -4.31
N ARG A 384 3.04 5.50 -5.29
CA ARG A 384 4.28 6.28 -5.21
C ARG A 384 4.23 7.34 -4.11
N LEU A 385 3.09 8.01 -3.92
CA LEU A 385 2.90 8.99 -2.83
C LEU A 385 3.14 8.37 -1.45
N HIS A 386 2.63 7.17 -1.20
CA HIS A 386 2.86 6.44 0.05
C HIS A 386 4.35 6.17 0.29
N ARG A 387 5.07 5.71 -0.74
CA ARG A 387 6.52 5.44 -0.67
C ARG A 387 7.32 6.72 -0.45
N TRP A 388 7.00 7.79 -1.15
CA TRP A 388 7.64 9.10 -0.98
C TRP A 388 7.42 9.66 0.42
N ARG A 389 6.17 9.60 0.93
CA ARG A 389 5.88 10.05 2.31
C ARG A 389 6.66 9.21 3.33
N ALA A 390 6.71 7.90 3.16
CA ALA A 390 7.49 7.02 4.03
C ALA A 390 8.99 7.39 4.02
N THR A 391 9.56 7.68 2.85
CA THR A 391 10.96 8.07 2.68
C THR A 391 11.25 9.40 3.40
N VAL A 392 10.44 10.43 3.14
CA VAL A 392 10.63 11.76 3.73
C VAL A 392 10.42 11.74 5.25
N ALA A 393 9.38 11.05 5.72
CA ALA A 393 9.09 10.95 7.15
C ALA A 393 10.18 10.19 7.92
N ARG A 394 10.71 9.12 7.34
CA ARG A 394 11.81 8.35 7.94
C ARG A 394 13.08 9.18 8.05
N GLU A 395 13.43 9.96 7.03
CA GLU A 395 14.55 10.89 7.07
C GLU A 395 14.39 11.98 8.15
N ALA A 396 13.15 12.42 8.39
CA ALA A 396 12.82 13.34 9.47
C ALA A 396 12.80 12.70 10.88
N GLY A 397 13.14 11.41 11.01
CA GLY A 397 13.20 10.70 12.28
C GLY A 397 11.86 10.09 12.76
N THR A 398 10.83 10.13 11.94
CA THR A 398 9.54 9.47 12.26
C THR A 398 9.69 7.94 12.17
N THR A 399 9.10 7.21 13.12
CA THR A 399 8.93 5.76 13.02
C THR A 399 7.98 5.44 11.86
N VAL A 400 8.47 4.66 10.89
CA VAL A 400 7.71 4.32 9.69
C VAL A 400 7.71 2.82 9.46
N SER A 401 6.51 2.22 9.34
CA SER A 401 6.30 0.90 8.79
C SER A 401 5.94 1.03 7.31
N LEU A 402 6.79 0.51 6.43
CA LEU A 402 6.49 0.39 5.00
C LEU A 402 6.86 -1.01 4.55
N ASN A 403 5.86 -1.83 4.24
CA ASN A 403 6.05 -3.22 3.87
C ASN A 403 5.49 -3.51 2.47
N VAL A 404 6.28 -4.24 1.67
CA VAL A 404 5.83 -4.73 0.36
C VAL A 404 4.96 -5.95 0.58
N ALA A 405 3.66 -5.82 0.29
CA ALA A 405 2.70 -6.90 0.37
C ALA A 405 2.89 -7.93 -0.77
N PRO A 406 2.58 -9.21 -0.57
CA PRO A 406 2.62 -10.20 -1.64
C PRO A 406 1.47 -10.02 -2.63
N PRO A 407 1.58 -10.57 -3.86
CA PRO A 407 0.45 -10.68 -4.77
C PRO A 407 -0.69 -11.41 -4.07
N THR A 408 -1.85 -10.76 -3.99
CA THR A 408 -2.98 -11.25 -3.19
C THR A 408 -4.23 -11.36 -4.03
N ARG A 409 -4.97 -12.45 -3.88
CA ARG A 409 -6.24 -12.72 -4.58
C ARG A 409 -7.37 -11.87 -4.01
N THR A 410 -7.29 -10.55 -4.22
CA THR A 410 -8.31 -9.59 -3.81
C THR A 410 -9.51 -9.58 -4.75
N ARG A 411 -10.63 -9.00 -4.31
CA ARG A 411 -11.83 -8.82 -5.16
C ARG A 411 -11.54 -8.01 -6.42
N SER A 412 -10.68 -7.00 -6.36
CA SER A 412 -10.28 -6.21 -7.53
C SER A 412 -9.54 -7.06 -8.57
N VAL A 413 -8.69 -7.99 -8.14
CA VAL A 413 -8.01 -8.95 -9.01
C VAL A 413 -9.00 -9.94 -9.60
N THR A 414 -9.89 -10.53 -8.79
CA THR A 414 -10.83 -11.56 -9.24
C THR A 414 -11.90 -11.05 -10.20
N LYS A 415 -12.28 -9.77 -10.10
CA LYS A 415 -13.19 -9.11 -11.07
C LYS A 415 -12.58 -8.99 -12.47
N ASN A 416 -11.25 -8.89 -12.59
CA ASN A 416 -10.55 -8.79 -13.86
C ASN A 416 -10.11 -10.19 -14.32
N ARG A 417 -10.81 -10.77 -15.31
CA ARG A 417 -10.57 -12.14 -15.81
C ARG A 417 -9.12 -12.39 -16.23
N THR A 418 -8.46 -11.42 -16.84
CA THR A 418 -7.07 -11.54 -17.28
C THR A 418 -6.12 -11.58 -16.10
N LEU A 419 -6.31 -10.71 -15.11
CA LEU A 419 -5.52 -10.71 -13.88
C LEU A 419 -5.78 -11.98 -13.06
N ALA A 420 -7.03 -12.40 -12.92
CA ALA A 420 -7.37 -13.64 -12.23
C ALA A 420 -6.67 -14.85 -12.87
N ALA A 421 -6.65 -14.92 -14.20
CA ALA A 421 -5.95 -15.98 -14.93
C ALA A 421 -4.41 -15.87 -14.72
N ALA A 422 -3.83 -14.67 -14.79
CA ALA A 422 -2.40 -14.47 -14.55
C ALA A 422 -1.98 -14.90 -13.13
N TYR A 423 -2.80 -14.56 -12.14
CA TYR A 423 -2.59 -14.97 -10.76
C TYR A 423 -2.72 -16.49 -10.57
N ALA A 424 -3.72 -17.12 -11.22
CA ALA A 424 -3.88 -18.58 -11.19
C ALA A 424 -2.67 -19.31 -11.82
N GLY A 425 -2.03 -18.72 -12.83
CA GLY A 425 -0.86 -19.30 -13.50
C GLY A 425 0.49 -18.83 -12.98
N ALA A 426 0.54 -17.94 -11.98
CA ALA A 426 1.79 -17.35 -11.48
C ALA A 426 2.76 -18.41 -10.90
N HIS A 427 2.23 -19.46 -10.28
CA HIS A 427 3.01 -20.55 -9.70
C HIS A 427 3.87 -21.31 -10.72
N TRP A 428 3.50 -21.35 -11.99
CA TRP A 428 4.34 -21.95 -13.06
C TRP A 428 5.64 -21.20 -13.29
N PHE A 429 5.72 -19.97 -12.83
CA PHE A 429 6.91 -19.11 -12.93
C PHE A 429 7.62 -18.90 -11.59
N GLY A 430 7.16 -19.57 -10.52
CA GLY A 430 7.76 -19.49 -9.19
C GLY A 430 7.22 -18.37 -8.31
N ALA A 431 6.15 -17.68 -8.74
CA ALA A 431 5.49 -16.69 -7.90
C ALA A 431 4.33 -17.33 -7.12
N GLU A 432 4.23 -17.01 -5.83
CA GLU A 432 3.15 -17.43 -4.96
C GLU A 432 2.13 -16.29 -4.79
N VAL A 433 0.86 -16.61 -4.98
CA VAL A 433 -0.27 -15.71 -4.76
C VAL A 433 -0.94 -16.07 -3.46
N PHE A 434 -1.08 -15.08 -2.59
CA PHE A 434 -1.61 -15.26 -1.24
C PHE A 434 -3.12 -15.01 -1.19
N GLU A 435 -3.77 -15.65 -0.23
CA GLU A 435 -5.16 -15.31 0.12
C GLU A 435 -5.18 -14.05 1.01
N PRO A 436 -6.26 -13.25 0.96
CA PRO A 436 -6.34 -11.99 1.74
C PRO A 436 -6.10 -12.18 3.25
N ALA A 437 -6.59 -13.29 3.83
CA ALA A 437 -6.40 -13.57 5.25
C ALA A 437 -4.91 -13.79 5.61
N THR A 438 -4.15 -14.47 4.76
CA THR A 438 -2.71 -14.65 4.93
C THR A 438 -1.98 -13.32 4.83
N THR A 439 -2.26 -12.54 3.77
CA THR A 439 -1.61 -11.24 3.53
C THR A 439 -1.84 -10.28 4.68
N ARG A 440 -3.09 -10.05 5.09
CA ARG A 440 -3.39 -9.08 6.16
C ARG A 440 -2.77 -9.46 7.50
N THR A 441 -2.71 -10.75 7.83
CA THR A 441 -2.09 -11.20 9.09
C THR A 441 -0.55 -11.07 9.01
N LEU A 442 0.06 -11.42 7.87
CA LEU A 442 1.49 -11.22 7.65
C LEU A 442 1.88 -9.75 7.70
N MET A 443 1.12 -8.88 7.02
CA MET A 443 1.36 -7.43 7.01
C MET A 443 1.13 -6.81 8.40
N ALA A 444 0.16 -7.31 9.16
CA ALA A 444 -0.05 -6.89 10.55
C ALA A 444 1.13 -7.30 11.45
N ALA A 445 1.68 -8.50 11.27
CA ALA A 445 2.87 -8.93 12.01
C ALA A 445 4.09 -8.05 11.70
N LEU A 446 4.31 -7.72 10.41
CA LEU A 446 5.40 -6.82 10.01
C LEU A 446 5.19 -5.39 10.54
N LEU A 447 3.95 -4.89 10.56
CA LEU A 447 3.62 -3.61 11.20
C LEU A 447 3.98 -3.63 12.69
N VAL A 448 3.59 -4.68 13.41
CA VAL A 448 3.92 -4.84 14.84
C VAL A 448 5.43 -4.87 15.04
N HIS A 449 6.15 -5.65 14.25
CA HIS A 449 7.62 -5.66 14.28
C HIS A 449 8.20 -4.26 14.10
N ASP A 450 7.76 -3.56 13.07
CA ASP A 450 8.27 -2.23 12.71
C ASP A 450 8.07 -1.17 13.80
N LEU A 451 7.05 -1.34 14.63
CA LEU A 451 6.72 -0.43 15.72
C LEU A 451 7.36 -0.81 17.06
N GLN A 452 7.73 -2.07 17.27
CA GLN A 452 8.19 -2.59 18.56
C GLN A 452 9.68 -2.95 18.56
N ALA A 453 10.22 -3.40 17.43
CA ALA A 453 11.62 -3.79 17.31
C ALA A 453 12.52 -2.64 16.88
N ALA A 454 13.80 -2.74 17.23
CA ALA A 454 14.83 -1.85 16.70
C ALA A 454 15.07 -2.18 15.22
N LYS A 455 14.91 -1.19 14.35
CA LYS A 455 15.17 -1.36 12.92
C LYS A 455 16.64 -1.15 12.59
N PRO A 456 17.19 -1.89 11.62
CA PRO A 456 18.51 -1.59 11.08
C PRO A 456 18.51 -0.21 10.41
N ALA A 457 19.59 0.52 10.60
CA ALA A 457 19.82 1.76 9.86
C ALA A 457 20.35 1.43 8.47
N HIS A 458 19.66 1.85 7.43
CA HIS A 458 20.10 1.66 6.06
C HIS A 458 20.70 2.95 5.48
N ALA A 459 21.71 2.79 4.64
CA ALA A 459 22.40 3.91 4.01
C ALA A 459 21.56 4.59 2.93
N HIS A 460 20.61 3.87 2.34
CA HIS A 460 19.82 4.34 1.21
C HIS A 460 18.34 3.95 1.35
N PRO A 461 17.37 4.83 1.00
CA PRO A 461 15.94 4.57 1.14
C PRO A 461 15.44 3.29 0.45
N TRP A 462 16.01 2.87 -0.68
CA TRP A 462 15.59 1.64 -1.33
C TRP A 462 15.83 0.38 -0.47
N GLN A 463 16.86 0.42 0.40
CA GLN A 463 17.16 -0.69 1.31
C GLN A 463 16.08 -0.82 2.40
N ASP A 464 15.54 0.32 2.86
CA ASP A 464 14.38 0.34 3.76
C ASP A 464 13.12 -0.25 3.11
N GLU A 465 12.92 0.01 1.82
CA GLU A 465 11.78 -0.55 1.06
C GLU A 465 11.95 -2.06 0.80
N ALA A 466 13.20 -2.52 0.63
CA ALA A 466 13.51 -3.92 0.42
C ALA A 466 13.50 -4.75 1.72
N TYR A 467 13.73 -4.11 2.87
CA TYR A 467 13.73 -4.78 4.16
C TYR A 467 12.35 -5.35 4.49
N ALA A 468 12.33 -6.61 4.95
CA ALA A 468 11.13 -7.36 5.31
C ALA A 468 10.09 -7.52 4.17
N ALA A 469 10.46 -7.35 2.90
CA ALA A 469 9.54 -7.45 1.79
C ALA A 469 8.97 -8.87 1.61
N ALA A 470 7.65 -8.96 1.44
CA ALA A 470 6.92 -10.22 1.22
C ALA A 470 6.41 -10.33 -0.23
N HIS A 471 7.23 -10.03 -1.20
CA HIS A 471 6.92 -9.84 -2.63
C HIS A 471 6.37 -11.07 -3.38
N GLY A 472 6.09 -12.20 -2.71
CA GLY A 472 5.49 -13.39 -3.34
C GLY A 472 6.35 -14.03 -4.44
N GLY A 473 7.65 -13.90 -4.37
CA GLY A 473 8.59 -14.43 -5.36
C GLY A 473 8.94 -13.46 -6.50
N LEU A 474 8.18 -12.38 -6.73
CA LEU A 474 8.34 -11.51 -7.90
C LEU A 474 9.76 -10.92 -8.05
N TRP A 475 10.51 -10.80 -6.95
CA TRP A 475 11.88 -10.30 -7.00
C TRP A 475 12.93 -11.38 -7.27
N ARG A 476 12.60 -12.66 -7.07
CA ARG A 476 13.55 -13.77 -7.08
C ARG A 476 13.29 -14.80 -8.17
N ILE A 477 12.19 -14.67 -8.93
CA ILE A 477 11.87 -15.59 -10.05
C ILE A 477 12.84 -15.43 -11.22
N ALA A 478 12.92 -16.48 -12.05
CA ALA A 478 13.84 -16.58 -13.18
C ALA A 478 13.63 -15.51 -14.26
N TYR A 479 12.40 -15.10 -14.48
CA TYR A 479 12.02 -14.22 -15.58
C TYR A 479 11.56 -12.87 -15.09
N ALA A 480 11.80 -11.83 -15.87
CA ALA A 480 11.17 -10.52 -15.66
C ALA A 480 9.65 -10.68 -15.64
N PRO A 481 8.95 -10.33 -14.55
CA PRO A 481 7.54 -10.68 -14.35
C PRO A 481 6.65 -10.25 -15.51
N ARG A 482 6.84 -9.06 -16.04
CA ARG A 482 6.09 -8.54 -17.20
C ARG A 482 6.26 -9.42 -18.45
N SER A 483 7.43 -10.02 -18.65
CA SER A 483 7.72 -10.87 -19.80
C SER A 483 7.10 -12.27 -19.72
N ALA A 484 6.65 -12.69 -18.54
CA ALA A 484 5.98 -13.95 -18.28
C ALA A 484 4.46 -13.80 -18.08
N LEU A 485 3.96 -12.59 -17.84
CA LEU A 485 2.58 -12.32 -17.43
C LEU A 485 1.54 -12.91 -18.40
N GLY A 486 1.71 -12.69 -19.71
CA GLY A 486 0.80 -13.21 -20.72
C GLY A 486 0.76 -14.74 -20.76
N LEU A 487 1.91 -15.39 -20.56
CA LEU A 487 2.01 -16.85 -20.48
C LEU A 487 1.38 -17.37 -19.18
N ALA A 488 1.57 -16.67 -18.06
CA ALA A 488 0.91 -17.00 -16.80
C ALA A 488 -0.61 -16.91 -16.95
N ALA A 489 -1.13 -15.88 -17.60
CA ALA A 489 -2.56 -15.76 -17.89
C ALA A 489 -3.07 -16.90 -18.77
N LEU A 490 -2.32 -17.29 -19.80
CA LEU A 490 -2.69 -18.41 -20.68
C LEU A 490 -2.74 -19.73 -19.90
N LEU A 491 -1.73 -20.03 -19.11
CA LEU A 491 -1.63 -21.26 -18.31
C LEU A 491 -2.65 -21.32 -17.16
N GLY A 492 -2.98 -20.18 -16.58
CA GLY A 492 -3.94 -20.09 -15.48
C GLY A 492 -5.41 -19.97 -15.93
N TYR A 493 -5.67 -19.75 -17.23
CA TYR A 493 -7.02 -19.54 -17.74
C TYR A 493 -8.01 -20.66 -17.41
N PRO A 494 -7.64 -21.96 -17.50
CA PRO A 494 -8.54 -23.05 -17.12
C PRO A 494 -8.92 -23.04 -15.63
N ALA A 495 -8.00 -22.66 -14.76
CA ALA A 495 -8.23 -22.59 -13.31
C ALA A 495 -9.06 -21.35 -12.90
N ALA A 496 -8.92 -20.24 -13.62
CA ALA A 496 -9.69 -19.02 -13.37
C ALA A 496 -11.16 -19.09 -13.81
N ARG A 497 -11.56 -20.14 -14.55
CA ARG A 497 -12.94 -20.41 -14.97
C ARG A 497 -13.75 -21.27 -14.00
N ARG A 498 -13.09 -21.89 -13.05
CA ARG A 498 -13.70 -22.69 -11.97
C ARG A 498 -13.99 -21.82 -10.75
#